data_a8f8293b57288a5088a341d047206513
#
_entry.id   a8f8293b57288a5088a341d047206513
#
_cell.length_a   1.000
_cell.length_b   1.000
_cell.length_c   1.000
_cell.angle_alpha   90.00
_cell.angle_beta   90.00
_cell.angle_gamma   90.00
#
_symmetry.space_group_name_H-M   'P 1'
#
loop_
_entity.id
_entity.type
_entity.pdbx_description
1 polymer ?
#
loop_
_entity_poly.entity_id
_entity_poly.type
_entity_poly.pdbx_seq_one_letter_code
_entity_poly.pdbx_strand_id
1 'polypeptide(L)'
;MPGHPLHPAVVHFPIALLLSATAADVARMAGLTTDVRFATILIAGGLAMGVVAMALGMIDFIRLEEAVVPHALRHMAAVGLAWLGYGITLYLRRDVFSGAADISSASVAVSVVSALVLALGGWLGGRLVYTFGAGVSCP
;
A
#
# COMPACT_ATOMS: atom_id res chain seq x y z
N MET A 1 -13.06 4.00 -27.25
CA MET A 1 -12.81 2.70 -26.58
C MET A 1 -12.75 2.98 -25.09
N PRO A 2 -13.60 2.39 -24.25
CA PRO A 2 -13.42 2.49 -22.80
C PRO A 2 -12.17 1.67 -22.46
N GLY A 3 -11.09 2.35 -22.12
CA GLY A 3 -9.87 1.68 -21.68
C GLY A 3 -10.14 0.97 -20.36
N HIS A 4 -9.71 -0.28 -20.22
CA HIS A 4 -9.72 -0.98 -18.94
C HIS A 4 -8.93 -0.13 -17.92
N PRO A 5 -9.47 0.15 -16.73
CA PRO A 5 -8.76 0.93 -15.74
C PRO A 5 -7.51 0.15 -15.30
N LEU A 6 -6.32 0.71 -15.59
CA LEU A 6 -5.04 0.06 -15.29
C LEU A 6 -4.71 0.11 -13.79
N HIS A 7 -5.17 1.14 -13.09
CA HIS A 7 -4.95 1.28 -11.65
C HIS A 7 -5.43 0.06 -10.85
N PRO A 8 -6.68 -0.45 -10.99
CA PRO A 8 -7.12 -1.64 -10.27
C PRO A 8 -6.29 -2.89 -10.54
N ALA A 9 -5.73 -3.04 -11.72
CA ALA A 9 -4.86 -4.18 -12.03
C ALA A 9 -3.51 -4.10 -11.32
N VAL A 10 -2.95 -2.89 -11.20
CA VAL A 10 -1.60 -2.67 -10.65
C VAL A 10 -1.60 -2.62 -9.12
N VAL A 11 -2.66 -2.15 -8.46
CA VAL A 11 -2.69 -1.96 -6.99
C VAL A 11 -2.48 -3.24 -6.19
N HIS A 12 -2.78 -4.41 -6.76
CA HIS A 12 -2.60 -5.69 -6.10
C HIS A 12 -1.13 -5.97 -5.76
N PHE A 13 -0.19 -5.50 -6.59
CA PHE A 13 1.25 -5.72 -6.37
C PHE A 13 1.75 -4.99 -5.12
N PRO A 14 1.62 -3.67 -4.97
CA PRO A 14 2.07 -2.98 -3.76
C PRO A 14 1.35 -3.49 -2.51
N ILE A 15 0.05 -3.78 -2.58
CA ILE A 15 -0.70 -4.32 -1.44
C ILE A 15 -0.13 -5.66 -1.00
N ALA A 16 0.05 -6.60 -1.93
CA ALA A 16 0.58 -7.92 -1.63
C ALA A 16 1.99 -7.84 -1.03
N LEU A 17 2.89 -7.05 -1.62
CA LEU A 17 4.27 -6.89 -1.15
C LEU A 17 4.33 -6.30 0.27
N LEU A 18 3.60 -5.22 0.52
CA LEU A 18 3.60 -4.52 1.81
C LEU A 18 2.97 -5.36 2.93
N LEU A 19 1.84 -6.02 2.65
CA LEU A 19 1.19 -6.89 3.63
C LEU A 19 2.02 -8.15 3.92
N SER A 20 2.65 -8.75 2.91
CA SER A 20 3.55 -9.89 3.10
C SER A 20 4.77 -9.53 3.95
N ALA A 21 5.34 -8.33 3.75
CA ALA A 21 6.42 -7.84 4.59
C ALA A 21 5.99 -7.69 6.05
N THR A 22 4.83 -7.06 6.30
CA THR A 22 4.29 -6.91 7.66
C THR A 22 3.98 -8.26 8.30
N ALA A 23 3.41 -9.21 7.54
CA ALA A 23 3.15 -10.56 8.04
C ALA A 23 4.45 -11.29 8.44
N ALA A 24 5.53 -11.15 7.64
CA ALA A 24 6.85 -11.71 7.98
C ALA A 24 7.42 -11.09 9.27
N ASP A 25 7.26 -9.78 9.46
CA ASP A 25 7.70 -9.09 10.67
C ASP A 25 6.95 -9.58 11.93
N VAL A 26 5.63 -9.70 11.83
CA VAL A 26 4.80 -10.20 12.93
C VAL A 26 5.13 -11.66 13.24
N ALA A 27 5.34 -12.48 12.21
CA ALA A 27 5.76 -13.87 12.37
C ALA A 27 7.12 -13.97 13.11
N ARG A 28 8.07 -13.07 12.77
CA ARG A 28 9.36 -12.98 13.48
C ARG A 28 9.17 -12.63 14.95
N MET A 29 8.33 -11.67 15.28
CA MET A 29 8.03 -11.32 16.68
C MET A 29 7.37 -12.48 17.45
N ALA A 30 6.64 -13.34 16.75
CA ALA A 30 6.06 -14.57 17.30
C ALA A 30 7.07 -15.74 17.43
N GLY A 31 8.35 -15.49 17.16
CA GLY A 31 9.42 -16.50 17.28
C GLY A 31 9.62 -17.37 16.03
N LEU A 32 8.93 -17.09 14.93
CA LEU A 32 9.17 -17.80 13.67
C LEU A 32 10.40 -17.21 12.95
N THR A 33 11.17 -18.08 12.29
CA THR A 33 12.36 -17.66 11.55
C THR A 33 11.94 -17.00 10.24
N THR A 34 12.15 -15.69 10.10
CA THR A 34 11.94 -14.94 8.86
C THR A 34 13.19 -14.13 8.53
N ASP A 35 13.43 -13.93 7.24
CA ASP A 35 14.55 -13.11 6.76
C ASP A 35 14.16 -11.63 6.76
N VAL A 36 14.83 -10.83 7.60
CA VAL A 36 14.63 -9.38 7.71
C VAL A 36 14.97 -8.66 6.40
N ARG A 37 16.02 -9.11 5.69
CA ARG A 37 16.41 -8.52 4.41
C ARG A 37 15.33 -8.73 3.37
N PHE A 38 14.77 -9.95 3.32
CA PHE A 38 13.67 -10.26 2.41
C PHE A 38 12.44 -9.39 2.68
N ALA A 39 12.00 -9.28 3.95
CA ALA A 39 10.91 -8.39 4.33
C ALA A 39 11.19 -6.91 3.96
N THR A 40 12.43 -6.45 4.14
CA THR A 40 12.83 -5.08 3.76
C THR A 40 12.79 -4.86 2.23
N ILE A 41 13.19 -5.86 1.44
CA ILE A 41 13.07 -5.82 -0.03
C ILE A 41 11.61 -5.76 -0.46
N LEU A 42 10.72 -6.53 0.20
CA LEU A 42 9.27 -6.48 -0.09
C LEU A 42 8.70 -5.08 0.19
N ILE A 43 9.12 -4.40 1.27
CA ILE A 43 8.71 -3.01 1.54
C ILE A 43 9.20 -2.08 0.42
N ALA A 44 10.48 -2.16 0.05
CA ALA A 44 11.05 -1.31 -0.99
C ALA A 44 10.35 -1.52 -2.34
N GLY A 45 10.12 -2.76 -2.73
CA GLY A 45 9.36 -3.12 -3.94
C GLY A 45 7.91 -2.64 -3.89
N GLY A 46 7.24 -2.80 -2.74
CA GLY A 46 5.88 -2.32 -2.53
C GLY A 46 5.76 -0.80 -2.63
N LEU A 47 6.73 -0.07 -2.07
CA LEU A 47 6.79 1.39 -2.19
C LEU A 47 7.02 1.84 -3.62
N ALA A 48 7.92 1.20 -4.37
CA ALA A 48 8.19 1.50 -5.77
C ALA A 48 6.95 1.25 -6.65
N MET A 49 6.30 0.09 -6.49
CA MET A 49 5.06 -0.23 -7.19
C MET A 49 3.89 0.67 -6.75
N GLY A 50 3.90 1.14 -5.49
CA GLY A 50 2.95 2.11 -4.97
C GLY A 50 3.00 3.43 -5.72
N VAL A 51 4.19 3.93 -6.07
CA VAL A 51 4.34 5.14 -6.91
C VAL A 51 3.66 4.95 -8.27
N VAL A 52 3.87 3.80 -8.91
CA VAL A 52 3.22 3.48 -10.20
C VAL A 52 1.70 3.45 -10.04
N ALA A 53 1.20 2.77 -9.01
CA ALA A 53 -0.23 2.70 -8.73
C ALA A 53 -0.84 4.07 -8.45
N MET A 54 -0.15 4.94 -7.68
CA MET A 54 -0.61 6.31 -7.41
C MET A 54 -0.66 7.18 -8.67
N ALA A 55 0.34 7.06 -9.55
CA ALA A 55 0.36 7.77 -10.82
C ALA A 55 -0.83 7.37 -11.72
N LEU A 56 -1.12 6.06 -11.83
CA LEU A 56 -2.27 5.57 -12.57
C LEU A 56 -3.59 6.00 -11.91
N GLY A 57 -3.68 5.95 -10.58
CA GLY A 57 -4.86 6.42 -9.83
C GLY A 57 -5.13 7.92 -10.00
N MET A 58 -4.07 8.73 -10.17
CA MET A 58 -4.23 10.16 -10.46
C MET A 58 -4.85 10.39 -11.86
N ILE A 59 -4.49 9.56 -12.85
CA ILE A 59 -5.10 9.61 -14.18
C ILE A 59 -6.60 9.26 -14.11
N ASP A 60 -6.97 8.27 -13.32
CA ASP A 60 -8.37 7.92 -13.12
C ASP A 60 -9.12 9.01 -12.34
N PHE A 61 -8.48 9.62 -11.33
CA PHE A 61 -9.06 10.67 -10.49
C PHE A 61 -9.53 11.90 -11.29
N ILE A 62 -8.75 12.36 -12.26
CA ILE A 62 -9.13 13.53 -13.09
C ILE A 62 -10.34 13.30 -14.00
N ARG A 63 -10.80 12.06 -14.11
CA ARG A 63 -11.97 11.65 -14.90
C ARG A 63 -13.21 11.39 -14.06
N LEU A 64 -13.10 11.54 -12.72
CA LEU A 64 -14.22 11.28 -11.83
C LEU A 64 -15.29 12.37 -11.92
N GLU A 65 -16.53 11.96 -11.73
CA GLU A 65 -17.64 12.87 -11.50
C GLU A 65 -17.46 13.63 -10.18
N GLU A 66 -17.87 14.90 -10.16
CA GLU A 66 -17.69 15.79 -9.00
C GLU A 66 -18.26 15.20 -7.69
N ALA A 67 -19.39 14.51 -7.77
CA ALA A 67 -20.03 13.86 -6.62
C ALA A 67 -19.18 12.75 -5.99
N VAL A 68 -18.26 12.13 -6.74
CA VAL A 68 -17.40 11.03 -6.28
C VAL A 68 -16.07 11.54 -5.70
N VAL A 69 -15.64 12.74 -6.07
CA VAL A 69 -14.36 13.34 -5.69
C VAL A 69 -14.11 13.29 -4.18
N PRO A 70 -15.04 13.66 -3.26
CA PRO A 70 -14.77 13.61 -1.81
C PRO A 70 -14.46 12.19 -1.30
N HIS A 71 -15.05 11.17 -1.91
CA HIS A 71 -14.80 9.77 -1.55
C HIS A 71 -13.44 9.29 -2.06
N ALA A 72 -13.07 9.71 -3.27
CA ALA A 72 -11.74 9.44 -3.84
C ALA A 72 -10.62 10.09 -3.02
N LEU A 73 -10.81 11.34 -2.57
CA LEU A 73 -9.83 12.02 -1.71
C LEU A 73 -9.60 11.28 -0.38
N ARG A 74 -10.65 10.72 0.24
CA ARG A 74 -10.51 9.92 1.47
C ARG A 74 -9.70 8.64 1.22
N HIS A 75 -9.97 7.96 0.10
CA HIS A 75 -9.17 6.80 -0.32
C HIS A 75 -7.71 7.19 -0.54
N MET A 76 -7.45 8.24 -1.31
CA MET A 76 -6.09 8.71 -1.61
C MET A 76 -5.35 9.12 -0.34
N ALA A 77 -6.01 9.80 0.61
CA ALA A 77 -5.42 10.16 1.89
C ALA A 77 -5.02 8.91 2.70
N ALA A 78 -5.90 7.91 2.79
CA ALA A 78 -5.61 6.67 3.52
C ALA A 78 -4.44 5.90 2.90
N VAL A 79 -4.44 5.68 1.58
CA VAL A 79 -3.34 4.95 0.92
C VAL A 79 -2.04 5.75 0.93
N GLY A 80 -2.10 7.08 0.83
CA GLY A 80 -0.94 7.97 0.95
C GLY A 80 -0.32 7.92 2.35
N LEU A 81 -1.14 7.95 3.41
CA LEU A 81 -0.68 7.80 4.79
C LEU A 81 -0.04 6.43 5.03
N ALA A 82 -0.64 5.35 4.52
CA ALA A 82 -0.07 4.02 4.60
C ALA A 82 1.29 3.95 3.88
N TRP A 83 1.39 4.52 2.68
CA TRP A 83 2.62 4.59 1.91
C TRP A 83 3.72 5.35 2.65
N LEU A 84 3.42 6.50 3.24
CA LEU A 84 4.35 7.27 4.08
C LEU A 84 4.80 6.47 5.30
N GLY A 85 3.89 5.77 5.98
CA GLY A 85 4.22 4.91 7.11
C GLY A 85 5.17 3.77 6.73
N TYR A 86 4.97 3.12 5.58
CA TYR A 86 5.92 2.14 5.07
C TYR A 86 7.25 2.79 4.66
N GLY A 87 7.25 4.01 4.16
CA GLY A 87 8.48 4.80 3.92
C GLY A 87 9.28 5.03 5.20
N ILE A 88 8.59 5.39 6.30
CA ILE A 88 9.20 5.49 7.63
C ILE A 88 9.75 4.12 8.08
N THR A 89 8.98 3.05 7.88
CA THR A 89 9.43 1.69 8.18
C THR A 89 10.73 1.35 7.45
N LEU A 90 10.80 1.64 6.15
CA LEU A 90 12.01 1.41 5.34
C LEU A 90 13.19 2.25 5.85
N TYR A 91 12.96 3.50 6.18
CA TYR A 91 13.99 4.38 6.75
C TYR A 91 14.55 3.83 8.07
N LEU A 92 13.69 3.32 8.95
CA LEU A 92 14.11 2.69 10.21
C LEU A 92 14.94 1.41 10.00
N ARG A 93 14.90 0.83 8.81
CA ARG A 93 15.62 -0.39 8.40
C ARG A 93 16.82 -0.13 7.51
N ARG A 94 17.24 1.11 7.30
CA ARG A 94 18.33 1.46 6.38
C ARG A 94 19.62 0.68 6.64
N ASP A 95 19.88 0.29 7.90
CA ASP A 95 21.10 -0.40 8.31
C ASP A 95 21.02 -1.95 8.19
N VAL A 96 19.87 -2.50 7.80
CA VAL A 96 19.68 -3.95 7.63
C VAL A 96 20.63 -4.54 6.58
N PHE A 97 20.92 -3.81 5.50
CA PHE A 97 21.84 -4.23 4.45
C PHE A 97 23.31 -4.06 4.82
N SER A 98 23.60 -3.23 5.84
CA SER A 98 24.97 -3.02 6.36
C SER A 98 25.38 -4.04 7.40
N GLY A 99 24.50 -5.00 7.73
CA GLY A 99 24.81 -6.06 8.69
C GLY A 99 24.11 -5.93 10.04
N ALA A 100 23.25 -4.92 10.26
CA ALA A 100 22.37 -4.90 11.42
C ALA A 100 21.46 -6.14 11.37
N ALA A 101 21.60 -6.99 12.35
CA ALA A 101 20.92 -8.29 12.35
C ALA A 101 19.44 -8.19 12.72
N ASP A 102 19.02 -7.09 13.35
CA ASP A 102 17.68 -6.97 13.91
C ASP A 102 16.99 -5.65 13.55
N ILE A 103 15.66 -5.74 13.46
CA ILE A 103 14.77 -4.59 13.26
C ILE A 103 14.21 -4.15 14.61
N SER A 104 14.06 -2.84 14.78
CA SER A 104 13.47 -2.30 16.01
C SER A 104 11.99 -2.64 16.11
N SER A 105 11.49 -2.84 17.34
CA SER A 105 10.06 -3.00 17.60
C SER A 105 9.23 -1.80 17.09
N ALA A 106 9.81 -0.61 17.10
CA ALA A 106 9.20 0.59 16.53
C ALA A 106 8.97 0.44 15.01
N SER A 107 9.93 -0.14 14.26
CA SER A 107 9.77 -0.42 12.83
C SER A 107 8.59 -1.37 12.57
N VAL A 108 8.46 -2.43 13.39
CA VAL A 108 7.35 -3.37 13.25
C VAL A 108 6.01 -2.72 13.61
N ALA A 109 5.96 -1.94 14.69
CA ALA A 109 4.75 -1.22 15.08
C ALA A 109 4.26 -0.27 13.98
N VAL A 110 5.16 0.52 13.38
CA VAL A 110 4.82 1.40 12.26
C VAL A 110 4.34 0.60 11.05
N SER A 111 4.98 -0.54 10.74
CA SER A 111 4.55 -1.43 9.64
C SER A 111 3.13 -1.95 9.87
N VAL A 112 2.80 -2.41 11.08
CA VAL A 112 1.46 -2.91 11.44
C VAL A 112 0.42 -1.81 11.34
N VAL A 113 0.68 -0.62 11.89
CA VAL A 113 -0.25 0.53 11.77
C VAL A 113 -0.46 0.88 10.31
N SER A 114 0.62 0.91 9.50
CA SER A 114 0.53 1.20 8.07
C SER A 114 -0.30 0.15 7.32
N ALA A 115 -0.19 -1.13 7.69
CA ALA A 115 -1.00 -2.21 7.12
C ALA A 115 -2.50 -2.03 7.41
N LEU A 116 -2.85 -1.62 8.65
CA LEU A 116 -4.25 -1.34 9.03
C LEU A 116 -4.81 -0.15 8.24
N VAL A 117 -4.02 0.92 8.10
CA VAL A 117 -4.40 2.09 7.31
C VAL A 117 -4.52 1.73 5.82
N LEU A 118 -3.63 0.86 5.31
CA LEU A 118 -3.71 0.34 3.93
C LEU A 118 -4.98 -0.48 3.71
N ALA A 119 -5.36 -1.32 4.67
CA ALA A 119 -6.60 -2.10 4.62
C ALA A 119 -7.84 -1.17 4.58
N LEU A 120 -7.85 -0.11 5.41
CA LEU A 120 -8.88 0.92 5.35
C LEU A 120 -8.91 1.60 3.97
N GLY A 121 -7.74 1.96 3.43
CA GLY A 121 -7.61 2.52 2.09
C GLY A 121 -8.17 1.57 1.02
N GLY A 122 -7.86 0.29 1.09
CA GLY A 122 -8.40 -0.74 0.20
C GLY A 122 -9.92 -0.85 0.27
N TRP A 123 -10.50 -0.83 1.49
CA TRP A 123 -11.94 -0.81 1.67
C TRP A 123 -12.59 0.44 1.05
N LEU A 124 -12.00 1.62 1.27
CA LEU A 124 -12.48 2.86 0.66
C LEU A 124 -12.41 2.81 -0.87
N GLY A 125 -11.33 2.24 -1.44
CA GLY A 125 -11.18 2.02 -2.88
C GLY A 125 -12.24 1.05 -3.42
N GLY A 126 -12.51 -0.04 -2.71
CA GLY A 126 -13.60 -0.95 -3.05
C GLY A 126 -14.97 -0.24 -3.11
N ARG A 127 -15.25 0.64 -2.15
CA ARG A 127 -16.47 1.44 -2.18
C ARG A 127 -16.56 2.37 -3.40
N LEU A 128 -15.43 2.94 -3.84
CA LEU A 128 -15.42 3.76 -5.07
C LEU A 128 -15.91 2.96 -6.28
N VAL A 129 -15.47 1.73 -6.41
CA VAL A 129 -15.86 0.86 -7.53
C VAL A 129 -17.29 0.34 -7.37
N TYR A 130 -17.58 -0.30 -6.24
CA TYR A 130 -18.83 -1.06 -6.06
C TYR A 130 -20.04 -0.20 -5.68
N THR A 131 -19.81 0.95 -5.01
CA THR A 131 -20.91 1.83 -4.57
C THR A 131 -21.11 3.02 -5.51
N PHE A 132 -20.02 3.57 -6.03
CA PHE A 132 -20.05 4.78 -6.83
C PHE A 132 -19.74 4.53 -8.32
N GLY A 133 -19.49 3.28 -8.74
CA GLY A 133 -19.24 2.93 -10.14
C GLY A 133 -17.96 3.54 -10.73
N ALA A 134 -17.02 4.01 -9.89
CA ALA A 134 -15.80 4.64 -10.35
C ALA A 134 -14.98 3.68 -11.23
N GLY A 135 -14.69 4.08 -12.47
CA GLY A 135 -13.96 3.27 -13.43
C GLY A 135 -14.76 2.12 -14.07
N VAL A 136 -16.05 2.01 -13.80
CA VAL A 136 -16.93 0.99 -14.42
C VAL A 136 -17.72 1.65 -15.53
N SER A 137 -17.51 1.20 -16.79
CA SER A 137 -18.37 1.55 -17.91
C SER A 137 -19.64 0.68 -17.81
N CYS A 138 -20.79 1.25 -17.49
CA CYS A 138 -22.05 0.56 -17.73
C CYS A 138 -22.24 0.37 -19.25
N PRO A 139 -22.61 -0.84 -19.70
CA PRO A 139 -22.96 -1.08 -21.11
C PRO A 139 -24.23 -0.31 -21.54
#